data_3f2f20d0db5d15eefb1527de3dc05c02
#
_entry.id   3f2f20d0db5d15eefb1527de3dc05c02
#
_cell.length_a   1.000
_cell.length_b   1.000
_cell.length_c   1.000
_cell.angle_alpha   90.00
_cell.angle_beta   90.00
_cell.angle_gamma   90.00
#
_symmetry.space_group_name_H-M   'P 1'
#
loop_
_entity.id
_entity.type
_entity.pdbx_description
1 polymer ?
#
loop_
_entity_poly.entity_id
_entity_poly.type
_entity_poly.pdbx_seq_one_letter_code
_entity_poly.pdbx_strand_id
1 'polypeptide(L)'
;AVPVFASQGTIEGAAKYIKGNYQPNAIKKAGAGGYERLYLGGFTVIPFPTKHDAAEPLGFYVWHEETGGILFATDTYYLPCTFKGLSNILIECNYDPDILARRVANGDIPEVLQERVRRSHLSYYTCLDALRANDLTAVNNIVLIHISDGNGDGVAFREGIAKATGKTVHIAKPGLKIKFNKTPF
;
A
#
# COMPACT_ATOMS: atom_id res chain seq x y z
N ALA A 1 17.65 -20.70 1.24
CA ALA A 1 17.09 -19.43 1.79
C ALA A 1 16.30 -18.74 0.69
N VAL A 2 15.18 -18.11 1.02
CA VAL A 2 14.41 -17.28 0.07
C VAL A 2 15.12 -15.94 -0.09
N PRO A 3 15.41 -15.47 -1.32
CA PRO A 3 16.03 -14.16 -1.52
C PRO A 3 15.06 -13.05 -1.08
N VAL A 4 15.56 -12.08 -0.30
CA VAL A 4 14.82 -10.88 0.11
C VAL A 4 15.42 -9.69 -0.61
N PHE A 5 14.55 -8.82 -1.12
CA PHE A 5 14.91 -7.55 -1.76
C PHE A 5 14.30 -6.40 -0.98
N ALA A 6 15.09 -5.36 -0.72
CA ALA A 6 14.63 -4.18 -0.02
C ALA A 6 15.40 -2.92 -0.47
N SER A 7 14.88 -1.73 -0.16
CA SER A 7 15.64 -0.50 -0.33
C SER A 7 16.88 -0.49 0.57
N GLN A 8 17.91 0.27 0.19
CA GLN A 8 19.14 0.38 0.98
C GLN A 8 18.84 0.91 2.40
N GLY A 9 17.97 1.92 2.52
CA GLY A 9 17.58 2.47 3.82
C GLY A 9 16.83 1.45 4.70
N THR A 10 16.00 0.58 4.10
CA THR A 10 15.37 -0.53 4.84
C THR A 10 16.39 -1.54 5.33
N ILE A 11 17.38 -1.90 4.50
CA ILE A 11 18.45 -2.84 4.87
C ILE A 11 19.25 -2.29 6.04
N GLU A 12 19.66 -1.03 5.97
CA GLU A 12 20.43 -0.35 7.04
C GLU A 12 19.62 -0.25 8.34
N GLY A 13 18.35 0.15 8.25
CA GLY A 13 17.46 0.23 9.41
C GLY A 13 17.17 -1.12 10.06
N ALA A 14 17.11 -2.20 9.26
CA ALA A 14 16.86 -3.56 9.73
C ALA A 14 18.11 -4.30 10.18
N ALA A 15 19.32 -3.83 9.87
CA ALA A 15 20.59 -4.54 10.08
C ALA A 15 20.75 -5.07 11.50
N LYS A 16 20.35 -4.30 12.52
CA LYS A 16 20.44 -4.70 13.93
C LYS A 16 19.48 -5.83 14.32
N TYR A 17 18.47 -6.13 13.50
CA TYR A 17 17.49 -7.20 13.73
C TYR A 17 17.79 -8.44 12.91
N ILE A 18 18.60 -8.34 11.85
CA ILE A 18 18.99 -9.46 10.99
C ILE A 18 20.03 -10.29 11.74
N LYS A 19 19.67 -11.56 12.04
CA LYS A 19 20.56 -12.51 12.70
C LYS A 19 21.30 -13.39 11.69
N GLY A 20 22.57 -13.70 11.99
CA GLY A 20 23.41 -14.56 11.16
C GLY A 20 23.98 -13.85 9.93
N ASN A 21 24.43 -14.64 8.94
CA ASN A 21 25.11 -14.15 7.73
C ASN A 21 24.17 -13.86 6.56
N TYR A 22 22.86 -13.68 6.82
CA TYR A 22 21.91 -13.38 5.77
C TYR A 22 22.10 -11.95 5.27
N GLN A 23 22.26 -11.80 3.95
CA GLN A 23 22.39 -10.50 3.29
C GLN A 23 21.20 -10.27 2.36
N PRO A 24 20.31 -9.32 2.66
CA PRO A 24 19.27 -8.89 1.73
C PRO A 24 19.87 -8.27 0.47
N ASN A 25 19.18 -8.41 -0.66
CA ASN A 25 19.58 -7.77 -1.91
C ASN A 25 19.06 -6.33 -1.94
N ALA A 26 19.95 -5.37 -2.11
CA ALA A 26 19.55 -3.98 -2.27
C ALA A 26 18.86 -3.74 -3.61
N ILE A 27 17.69 -3.13 -3.60
CA ILE A 27 17.03 -2.63 -4.80
C ILE A 27 17.76 -1.36 -5.23
N LYS A 28 18.34 -1.38 -6.44
CA LYS A 28 19.13 -0.26 -6.93
C LYS A 28 18.25 0.89 -7.38
N LYS A 29 18.74 2.11 -7.12
CA LYS A 29 18.12 3.32 -7.65
C LYS A 29 18.38 3.44 -9.15
N ALA A 30 17.33 3.83 -9.88
CA ALA A 30 17.43 4.23 -11.28
C ALA A 30 17.43 5.76 -11.39
N GLY A 31 17.69 6.29 -12.58
CA GLY A 31 17.60 7.74 -12.82
C GLY A 31 16.23 8.34 -12.47
N ALA A 32 16.15 9.65 -12.29
CA ALA A 32 14.94 10.42 -12.00
C ALA A 32 14.19 10.00 -10.71
N GLY A 33 14.90 9.47 -9.72
CA GLY A 33 14.32 9.15 -8.40
C GLY A 33 13.51 7.85 -8.34
N GLY A 34 13.57 7.02 -9.39
CA GLY A 34 12.96 5.70 -9.44
C GLY A 34 13.89 4.58 -8.96
N TYR A 35 13.47 3.34 -9.20
CA TYR A 35 14.20 2.11 -8.88
C TYR A 35 14.29 1.20 -10.09
N GLU A 36 15.32 0.34 -10.13
CA GLU A 36 15.44 -0.68 -11.15
C GLU A 36 14.30 -1.70 -11.02
N ARG A 37 13.83 -2.20 -12.16
CA ARG A 37 12.87 -3.29 -12.21
C ARG A 37 13.52 -4.60 -11.79
N LEU A 38 12.79 -5.42 -11.05
CA LEU A 38 13.21 -6.77 -10.71
C LEU A 38 12.42 -7.77 -11.53
N TYR A 39 13.11 -8.79 -12.03
CA TYR A 39 12.50 -9.91 -12.77
C TYR A 39 12.68 -11.18 -11.95
N LEU A 40 11.59 -11.68 -11.39
CA LEU A 40 11.61 -12.75 -10.39
C LEU A 40 10.57 -13.83 -10.74
N GLY A 41 11.02 -14.96 -11.30
CA GLY A 41 10.13 -16.11 -11.53
C GLY A 41 8.89 -15.80 -12.39
N GLY A 42 9.04 -15.01 -13.46
CA GLY A 42 7.93 -14.59 -14.33
C GLY A 42 7.25 -13.30 -13.88
N PHE A 43 7.51 -12.83 -12.66
CA PHE A 43 7.03 -11.54 -12.18
C PHE A 43 7.96 -10.40 -12.59
N THR A 44 7.36 -9.30 -13.01
CA THR A 44 8.04 -8.00 -13.14
C THR A 44 7.62 -7.14 -11.96
N VAL A 45 8.58 -6.75 -11.12
CA VAL A 45 8.33 -5.90 -9.95
C VAL A 45 8.95 -4.53 -10.20
N ILE A 46 8.15 -3.48 -10.08
CA ILE A 46 8.55 -2.08 -10.23
C ILE A 46 8.36 -1.39 -8.88
N PRO A 47 9.43 -1.20 -8.11
CA PRO A 47 9.37 -0.44 -6.87
C PRO A 47 9.17 1.06 -7.16
N PHE A 48 8.43 1.74 -6.31
CA PHE A 48 8.28 3.19 -6.36
C PHE A 48 8.34 3.79 -4.94
N PRO A 49 8.81 5.03 -4.79
CA PRO A 49 8.89 5.65 -3.48
C PRO A 49 7.48 5.95 -2.93
N THR A 50 7.26 5.66 -1.66
CA THR A 50 6.08 6.12 -0.90
C THR A 50 6.44 7.30 0.00
N LYS A 51 5.44 7.91 0.63
CA LYS A 51 5.60 9.08 1.49
C LYS A 51 5.26 8.70 2.93
N HIS A 52 6.27 8.29 3.66
CA HIS A 52 6.19 7.82 5.04
C HIS A 52 7.41 8.29 5.84
N ASP A 53 7.36 8.22 7.18
CA ASP A 53 8.47 8.59 8.07
C ASP A 53 9.55 7.49 8.22
N ALA A 54 9.50 6.44 7.38
CA ALA A 54 10.56 5.43 7.29
C ALA A 54 11.77 5.93 6.47
N ALA A 55 12.94 5.28 6.63
CA ALA A 55 14.19 5.71 6.00
C ALA A 55 14.14 5.72 4.46
N GLU A 56 13.53 4.72 3.84
CA GLU A 56 13.39 4.63 2.37
C GLU A 56 12.18 3.72 2.03
N PRO A 57 10.95 4.22 2.25
CA PRO A 57 9.73 3.43 2.09
C PRO A 57 9.40 3.22 0.61
N LEU A 58 8.91 2.01 0.29
CA LEU A 58 8.57 1.59 -1.07
C LEU A 58 7.17 1.01 -1.16
N GLY A 59 6.46 1.37 -2.22
CA GLY A 59 5.36 0.60 -2.78
C GLY A 59 5.83 -0.21 -3.99
N PHE A 60 4.97 -1.11 -4.49
CA PHE A 60 5.32 -2.01 -5.57
C PHE A 60 4.19 -2.09 -6.59
N TYR A 61 4.54 -1.95 -7.87
CA TYR A 61 3.71 -2.43 -8.96
C TYR A 61 4.27 -3.77 -9.40
N VAL A 62 3.44 -4.81 -9.35
CA VAL A 62 3.82 -6.18 -9.68
C VAL A 62 3.01 -6.64 -10.88
N TRP A 63 3.66 -7.15 -11.90
CA TRP A 63 2.98 -7.69 -13.08
C TRP A 63 3.33 -9.16 -13.30
N HIS A 64 2.35 -9.96 -13.66
CA HIS A 64 2.50 -11.33 -14.13
C HIS A 64 1.43 -11.63 -15.17
N GLU A 65 1.69 -12.55 -16.08
CA GLU A 65 0.77 -12.89 -17.16
C GLU A 65 -0.61 -13.32 -16.67
N GLU A 66 -0.66 -14.12 -15.63
CA GLU A 66 -1.91 -14.63 -15.03
C GLU A 66 -2.66 -13.59 -14.19
N THR A 67 -1.97 -12.72 -13.48
CA THR A 67 -2.58 -11.78 -12.55
C THR A 67 -2.83 -10.40 -13.13
N GLY A 68 -2.17 -10.07 -14.26
CA GLY A 68 -2.09 -8.69 -14.73
C GLY A 68 -1.30 -7.79 -13.77
N GLY A 69 -1.58 -6.51 -13.77
CA GLY A 69 -0.94 -5.52 -12.91
C GLY A 69 -1.56 -5.51 -11.52
N ILE A 70 -0.72 -5.59 -10.49
CA ILE A 70 -1.08 -5.49 -9.08
C ILE A 70 -0.40 -4.27 -8.48
N LEU A 71 -1.16 -3.35 -7.91
CA LEU A 71 -0.63 -2.27 -7.09
C LEU A 71 -0.59 -2.73 -5.63
N PHE A 72 0.54 -2.58 -4.97
CA PHE A 72 0.72 -2.71 -3.53
C PHE A 72 1.24 -1.39 -2.96
N ALA A 73 0.41 -0.68 -2.21
CA ALA A 73 0.75 0.60 -1.61
C ALA A 73 0.27 0.65 -0.16
N THR A 74 1.22 0.73 0.76
CA THR A 74 0.99 0.86 2.20
C THR A 74 1.99 1.83 2.80
N ASP A 75 1.73 2.29 4.01
CA ASP A 75 2.62 3.22 4.71
C ASP A 75 2.97 4.43 3.83
N THR A 76 1.94 5.17 3.45
CA THR A 76 2.07 6.39 2.66
C THR A 76 0.90 7.34 2.93
N TYR A 77 1.14 8.63 3.06
CA TYR A 77 0.04 9.60 3.15
C TYR A 77 -0.42 10.11 1.77
N TYR A 78 0.34 9.81 0.71
CA TYR A 78 0.04 10.25 -0.65
C TYR A 78 0.68 9.35 -1.70
N LEU A 79 -0.03 9.07 -2.80
CA LEU A 79 0.51 8.40 -3.98
C LEU A 79 0.83 9.43 -5.07
N PRO A 80 2.11 9.66 -5.39
CA PRO A 80 2.51 10.72 -6.33
C PRO A 80 2.35 10.34 -7.81
N CYS A 81 1.89 9.13 -8.11
CA CYS A 81 1.81 8.60 -9.47
C CYS A 81 0.56 7.74 -9.68
N THR A 82 0.23 7.54 -10.94
CA THR A 82 -0.81 6.63 -11.41
C THR A 82 -0.20 5.42 -12.12
N PHE A 83 -0.94 4.32 -12.21
CA PHE A 83 -0.47 3.05 -12.75
C PHE A 83 -1.36 2.60 -13.89
N LYS A 84 -0.75 2.09 -14.97
CA LYS A 84 -1.48 1.56 -16.12
C LYS A 84 -1.65 0.04 -16.02
N GLY A 85 -2.76 -0.47 -16.53
CA GLY A 85 -2.99 -1.91 -16.65
C GLY A 85 -3.19 -2.60 -15.29
N LEU A 86 -3.83 -1.92 -14.34
CA LEU A 86 -4.18 -2.50 -13.06
C LEU A 86 -5.30 -3.54 -13.22
N SER A 87 -5.09 -4.72 -12.63
CA SER A 87 -6.11 -5.77 -12.51
C SER A 87 -6.51 -6.01 -11.05
N ASN A 88 -5.61 -5.77 -10.11
CA ASN A 88 -5.86 -5.91 -8.68
C ASN A 88 -5.12 -4.82 -7.90
N ILE A 89 -5.68 -4.38 -6.78
CA ILE A 89 -5.11 -3.31 -5.96
C ILE A 89 -5.12 -3.74 -4.48
N LEU A 90 -3.98 -3.64 -3.82
CA LEU A 90 -3.86 -3.66 -2.36
C LEU A 90 -3.40 -2.27 -1.93
N ILE A 91 -4.26 -1.55 -1.24
CA ILE A 91 -4.01 -0.15 -0.88
C ILE A 91 -4.36 0.11 0.58
N GLU A 92 -3.51 0.88 1.24
CA GLU A 92 -3.80 1.36 2.58
C GLU A 92 -5.07 2.22 2.61
N CYS A 93 -5.88 2.02 3.66
CA CYS A 93 -6.98 2.91 4.01
C CYS A 93 -7.02 2.99 5.54
N ASN A 94 -6.10 3.77 6.12
CA ASN A 94 -5.74 3.65 7.52
C ASN A 94 -6.76 4.28 8.46
N TYR A 95 -7.20 5.51 8.20
CA TYR A 95 -8.01 6.25 9.15
C TYR A 95 -9.12 7.08 8.50
N ASP A 96 -10.15 7.35 9.30
CA ASP A 96 -11.16 8.36 9.03
C ASP A 96 -10.75 9.68 9.71
N PRO A 97 -10.67 10.81 8.99
CA PRO A 97 -10.29 12.10 9.57
C PRO A 97 -11.22 12.57 10.69
N ASP A 98 -12.51 12.26 10.60
CA ASP A 98 -13.50 12.68 11.61
C ASP A 98 -13.40 11.82 12.89
N ILE A 99 -13.16 10.52 12.75
CA ILE A 99 -12.89 9.63 13.89
C ILE A 99 -11.60 10.09 14.59
N LEU A 100 -10.54 10.33 13.82
CA LEU A 100 -9.25 10.76 14.34
C LEU A 100 -9.36 12.11 15.08
N ALA A 101 -10.09 13.09 14.52
CA ALA A 101 -10.32 14.39 15.16
C ALA A 101 -11.13 14.27 16.45
N ARG A 102 -12.20 13.47 16.48
CA ARG A 102 -12.99 13.22 17.68
C ARG A 102 -12.18 12.62 18.82
N ARG A 103 -11.28 11.68 18.51
CA ARG A 103 -10.42 11.06 19.52
C ARG A 103 -9.46 12.05 20.16
N VAL A 104 -8.94 13.01 19.37
CA VAL A 104 -8.13 14.12 19.95
C VAL A 104 -9.00 15.02 20.82
N ALA A 105 -10.18 15.43 20.34
CA ALA A 105 -11.09 16.30 21.08
C ALA A 105 -11.54 15.67 22.41
N ASN A 106 -11.68 14.34 22.46
CA ASN A 106 -12.04 13.60 23.68
C ASN A 106 -10.83 13.35 24.60
N GLY A 107 -9.60 13.66 24.17
CA GLY A 107 -8.39 13.35 24.93
C GLY A 107 -7.93 11.88 24.87
N ASP A 108 -8.51 11.06 23.98
CA ASP A 108 -8.13 9.64 23.81
C ASP A 108 -6.72 9.49 23.23
N ILE A 109 -6.31 10.43 22.40
CA ILE A 109 -4.97 10.48 21.78
C ILE A 109 -4.44 11.92 21.76
N PRO A 110 -3.10 12.11 21.86
CA PRO A 110 -2.50 13.45 21.77
C PRO A 110 -2.49 13.97 20.32
N GLU A 111 -2.53 15.30 20.15
CA GLU A 111 -2.44 15.97 18.83
C GLU A 111 -1.20 15.58 18.04
N VAL A 112 -0.06 15.36 18.70
CA VAL A 112 1.20 14.93 18.05
C VAL A 112 1.00 13.60 17.31
N LEU A 113 0.23 12.67 17.89
CA LEU A 113 -0.08 11.40 17.23
C LEU A 113 -1.00 11.59 16.02
N GLN A 114 -1.99 12.49 16.13
CA GLN A 114 -2.84 12.85 14.99
C GLN A 114 -2.03 13.37 13.82
N GLU A 115 -1.12 14.32 14.09
CA GLU A 115 -0.26 14.91 13.06
C GLU A 115 0.66 13.87 12.41
N ARG A 116 1.22 12.96 13.21
CA ARG A 116 2.03 11.86 12.69
C ARG A 116 1.22 10.94 11.78
N VAL A 117 0.00 10.54 12.20
CA VAL A 117 -0.88 9.68 11.38
C VAL A 117 -1.18 10.34 10.04
N ARG A 118 -1.50 11.64 10.04
CA ARG A 118 -1.79 12.40 8.82
C ARG A 118 -0.60 12.49 7.84
N ARG A 119 0.62 12.48 8.36
CA ARG A 119 1.85 12.57 7.55
C ARG A 119 2.46 11.22 7.19
N SER A 120 1.84 10.14 7.64
CA SER A 120 2.39 8.79 7.44
C SER A 120 1.43 7.89 6.67
N HIS A 121 0.11 8.12 6.74
CA HIS A 121 -0.88 7.15 6.28
C HIS A 121 -1.97 7.78 5.40
N LEU A 122 -2.53 6.97 4.48
CA LEU A 122 -3.70 7.34 3.69
C LEU A 122 -4.95 7.39 4.58
N SER A 123 -5.64 8.51 4.56
CA SER A 123 -7.02 8.59 5.04
C SER A 123 -7.98 7.89 4.08
N TYR A 124 -9.22 7.67 4.52
CA TYR A 124 -10.30 7.22 3.65
C TYR A 124 -10.43 8.09 2.38
N TYR A 125 -10.39 9.42 2.53
CA TYR A 125 -10.55 10.33 1.40
C TYR A 125 -9.35 10.30 0.46
N THR A 126 -8.13 10.33 0.97
CA THR A 126 -6.92 10.25 0.13
C THR A 126 -6.75 8.89 -0.53
N CYS A 127 -7.20 7.79 0.09
CA CYS A 127 -7.29 6.48 -0.52
C CYS A 127 -8.28 6.48 -1.70
N LEU A 128 -9.48 7.05 -1.51
CA LEU A 128 -10.49 7.15 -2.56
C LEU A 128 -10.02 8.02 -3.72
N ASP A 129 -9.36 9.13 -3.45
CA ASP A 129 -8.79 10.01 -4.48
C ASP A 129 -7.68 9.30 -5.28
N ALA A 130 -6.80 8.54 -4.58
CA ALA A 130 -5.78 7.74 -5.24
C ALA A 130 -6.38 6.65 -6.15
N LEU A 131 -7.47 6.02 -5.72
CA LEU A 131 -8.19 5.04 -6.55
C LEU A 131 -8.81 5.72 -7.79
N ARG A 132 -9.48 6.86 -7.61
CA ARG A 132 -10.12 7.61 -8.72
C ARG A 132 -9.14 8.18 -9.73
N ALA A 133 -7.91 8.47 -9.31
CA ALA A 133 -6.86 8.95 -10.20
C ALA A 133 -6.35 7.87 -11.17
N ASN A 134 -6.64 6.60 -10.89
CA ASN A 134 -6.23 5.46 -11.72
C ASN A 134 -7.37 4.98 -12.62
N ASP A 135 -7.00 4.37 -13.76
CA ASP A 135 -7.96 3.65 -14.59
C ASP A 135 -8.34 2.32 -13.91
N LEU A 136 -9.55 2.27 -13.38
CA LEU A 136 -10.09 1.10 -12.70
C LEU A 136 -10.86 0.15 -13.64
N THR A 137 -10.96 0.42 -14.93
CA THR A 137 -11.81 -0.36 -15.87
C THR A 137 -11.54 -1.85 -15.79
N ALA A 138 -10.26 -2.27 -15.80
CA ALA A 138 -9.84 -3.66 -15.74
C ALA A 138 -9.59 -4.18 -14.30
N VAL A 139 -9.85 -3.36 -13.28
CA VAL A 139 -9.63 -3.77 -11.88
C VAL A 139 -10.73 -4.72 -11.42
N ASN A 140 -10.31 -5.91 -10.96
CA ASN A 140 -11.19 -6.96 -10.45
C ASN A 140 -11.42 -6.86 -8.96
N ASN A 141 -10.33 -6.62 -8.19
CA ASN A 141 -10.38 -6.56 -6.73
C ASN A 141 -9.64 -5.35 -6.20
N ILE A 142 -10.21 -4.70 -5.21
CA ILE A 142 -9.55 -3.72 -4.34
C ILE A 142 -9.50 -4.33 -2.94
N VAL A 143 -8.32 -4.42 -2.35
CA VAL A 143 -8.12 -4.93 -1.00
C VAL A 143 -7.63 -3.79 -0.13
N LEU A 144 -8.43 -3.40 0.86
CA LEU A 144 -8.06 -2.41 1.86
C LEU A 144 -7.16 -3.07 2.89
N ILE A 145 -5.97 -2.52 3.06
CA ILE A 145 -4.96 -3.00 3.99
C ILE A 145 -4.61 -1.92 5.01
N HIS A 146 -3.94 -2.30 6.09
CA HIS A 146 -3.41 -1.39 7.12
C HIS A 146 -4.47 -0.44 7.72
N ILE A 147 -5.67 -0.95 7.96
CA ILE A 147 -6.75 -0.21 8.61
C ILE A 147 -6.44 -0.10 10.10
N SER A 148 -6.52 1.12 10.66
CA SER A 148 -6.31 1.35 12.09
C SER A 148 -7.53 0.89 12.90
N ASP A 149 -7.32 0.02 13.89
CA ASP A 149 -8.40 -0.47 14.76
C ASP A 149 -9.11 0.65 15.54
N GLY A 150 -8.39 1.71 15.87
CA GLY A 150 -8.94 2.81 16.66
C GLY A 150 -9.37 4.05 15.87
N ASN A 151 -8.83 4.23 14.66
CA ASN A 151 -9.03 5.45 13.88
C ASN A 151 -9.78 5.21 12.56
N GLY A 152 -10.17 3.96 12.26
CA GLY A 152 -10.83 3.58 11.01
C GLY A 152 -12.10 2.77 11.25
N ASP A 153 -13.03 2.84 10.31
CA ASP A 153 -14.17 1.94 10.18
C ASP A 153 -14.04 1.17 8.87
N GLY A 154 -13.44 -0.02 8.94
CA GLY A 154 -13.17 -0.83 7.76
C GLY A 154 -14.43 -1.22 6.99
N VAL A 155 -15.59 -1.39 7.67
CA VAL A 155 -16.85 -1.72 7.01
C VAL A 155 -17.36 -0.51 6.22
N ALA A 156 -17.39 0.67 6.84
CA ALA A 156 -17.77 1.91 6.18
C ALA A 156 -16.82 2.24 5.00
N PHE A 157 -15.52 2.02 5.17
CA PHE A 157 -14.52 2.22 4.09
C PHE A 157 -14.80 1.30 2.90
N ARG A 158 -15.00 0.01 3.15
CA ARG A 158 -15.32 -0.98 2.11
C ARG A 158 -16.58 -0.57 1.34
N GLU A 159 -17.66 -0.25 2.03
CA GLU A 159 -18.95 0.09 1.43
C GLU A 159 -18.87 1.41 0.64
N GLY A 160 -18.23 2.43 1.22
CA GLY A 160 -18.04 3.72 0.58
C GLY A 160 -17.18 3.61 -0.70
N ILE A 161 -16.06 2.89 -0.66
CA ILE A 161 -15.19 2.69 -1.81
C ILE A 161 -15.87 1.83 -2.88
N ALA A 162 -16.57 0.75 -2.49
CA ALA A 162 -17.32 -0.09 -3.43
C ALA A 162 -18.39 0.72 -4.16
N LYS A 163 -19.16 1.55 -3.44
CA LYS A 163 -20.17 2.44 -4.02
C LYS A 163 -19.55 3.47 -4.96
N ALA A 164 -18.42 4.06 -4.59
CA ALA A 164 -17.77 5.12 -5.34
C ALA A 164 -17.05 4.63 -6.60
N THR A 165 -16.55 3.39 -6.60
CA THR A 165 -15.74 2.81 -7.70
C THR A 165 -16.51 1.80 -8.53
N GLY A 166 -17.60 1.23 -8.03
CA GLY A 166 -18.31 0.11 -8.66
C GLY A 166 -17.52 -1.21 -8.65
N LYS A 167 -16.48 -1.33 -7.81
CA LYS A 167 -15.58 -2.49 -7.77
C LYS A 167 -15.81 -3.37 -6.56
N THR A 168 -15.38 -4.64 -6.66
CA THR A 168 -15.35 -5.55 -5.52
C THR A 168 -14.27 -5.10 -4.54
N VAL A 169 -14.66 -4.81 -3.31
CA VAL A 169 -13.77 -4.32 -2.26
C VAL A 169 -13.73 -5.30 -1.08
N HIS A 170 -12.54 -5.66 -0.67
CA HIS A 170 -12.26 -6.55 0.46
C HIS A 170 -11.52 -5.81 1.57
N ILE A 171 -11.69 -6.26 2.80
CA ILE A 171 -10.87 -5.86 3.94
C ILE A 171 -9.89 -6.98 4.20
N ALA A 172 -8.58 -6.66 4.20
CA ALA A 172 -7.55 -7.63 4.55
C ALA A 172 -7.69 -8.07 6.00
N LYS A 173 -7.67 -9.38 6.22
CA LYS A 173 -7.68 -10.00 7.56
C LYS A 173 -6.94 -11.34 7.51
N PRO A 174 -6.43 -11.83 8.65
CA PRO A 174 -5.78 -13.13 8.69
C PRO A 174 -6.64 -14.23 8.09
N GLY A 175 -6.04 -15.04 7.21
CA GLY A 175 -6.73 -16.15 6.55
C GLY A 175 -7.56 -15.78 5.31
N LEU A 176 -7.69 -14.51 4.95
CA LEU A 176 -8.35 -14.10 3.71
C LEU A 176 -7.59 -14.65 2.50
N LYS A 177 -8.32 -15.32 1.60
CA LYS A 177 -7.79 -15.81 0.32
C LYS A 177 -8.59 -15.21 -0.81
N ILE A 178 -7.93 -14.53 -1.74
CA ILE A 178 -8.52 -13.92 -2.92
C ILE A 178 -7.74 -14.40 -4.14
N LYS A 179 -8.45 -14.80 -5.19
CA LYS A 179 -7.81 -15.09 -6.47
C LYS A 179 -7.54 -13.78 -7.21
N PHE A 180 -6.28 -13.51 -7.47
CA PHE A 180 -5.85 -12.40 -8.29
C PHE A 180 -5.67 -12.89 -9.73
N ASN A 181 -6.68 -12.74 -10.53
CA ASN A 181 -6.67 -13.04 -11.95
C ASN A 181 -6.54 -11.73 -12.75
N LYS A 182 -5.98 -11.82 -13.96
CA LYS A 182 -5.95 -10.71 -14.92
C LYS A 182 -7.35 -10.36 -15.43
N THR A 183 -8.18 -11.37 -15.60
CA THR A 183 -9.58 -11.24 -16.00
C THR A 183 -10.47 -11.75 -14.87
N PRO A 184 -11.72 -11.24 -14.75
CA PRO A 184 -12.62 -11.64 -13.66
C PRO A 184 -13.08 -13.11 -13.77
N PHE A 185 -12.90 -13.76 -14.93
CA PHE A 185 -13.35 -15.12 -15.21
C PHE A 185 -12.22 -15.96 -15.82
#